data_264bf87edf6036db382c8ef6c0656510
#
_entry.id   264bf87edf6036db382c8ef6c0656510
#
_cell.length_a   1.000
_cell.length_b   1.000
_cell.length_c   1.000
_cell.angle_alpha   90.00
_cell.angle_beta   90.00
_cell.angle_gamma   90.00
#
_symmetry.space_group_name_H-M   'P 1'
#
loop_
_entity.id
_entity.type
_entity.pdbx_description
1 polymer ?
#
loop_
_entity_poly.entity_id
_entity_poly.type
_entity_poly.pdbx_seq_one_letter_code
_entity_poly.pdbx_strand_id
1 'polypeptide(L)'
;MEWELLDYLSPSLSNKKLSKGKALDEYFLIQNYFSNIGSAYLAEHNVETSIGDDASVITSSGNTQQINSLDTSIEGVHFLSSMSSEDIAYRSCVIALSDLAACGARPKWYSIAITLPQVEDSWLNSFSIGLQKFSDEYRIPLIGGDTTKGKLSITVQVMGEVDTNKAILRSTAKEDQLIFVSGVIGNAYLGLKELSDNLDTDSYSKAYLQPKAHIDLGLKLSDIASACIDISDGLLQDLNLICQSSNVGAEIYLEKIPTSISEKSLELINSGDDYELCFTVDEDKHDELMNVSKTLNIPITLIGKTSFSKDLVLYDVDNQRVELNSGYSHF
;
A
#
# COMPACT_ATOMS: atom_id res chain seq x y z
N MET A 1 30.71 16.69 -38.12
CA MET A 1 30.17 17.77 -37.30
C MET A 1 29.19 17.07 -36.37
N GLU A 2 29.67 16.32 -35.50
CA GLU A 2 30.03 16.33 -34.05
C GLU A 2 28.92 16.99 -33.22
N TRP A 3 28.09 16.19 -32.64
CA TRP A 3 27.88 15.61 -31.34
C TRP A 3 28.06 16.65 -30.20
N GLU A 4 26.96 17.28 -29.77
CA GLU A 4 26.75 17.80 -28.42
C GLU A 4 25.40 17.32 -27.93
N LEU A 5 25.38 16.09 -27.48
CA LEU A 5 24.31 15.46 -26.70
C LEU A 5 25.00 14.76 -25.54
N LEU A 6 25.13 15.46 -24.41
CA LEU A 6 25.41 14.86 -23.09
C LEU A 6 25.56 15.99 -22.06
N ASP A 7 24.48 16.44 -21.47
CA ASP A 7 24.46 17.07 -20.14
C ASP A 7 23.02 17.30 -19.66
N TYR A 8 22.28 16.16 -19.52
CA TYR A 8 21.11 16.08 -18.68
C TYR A 8 21.30 14.92 -17.70
N LEU A 9 22.38 15.02 -16.93
CA LEU A 9 22.57 14.16 -15.76
C LEU A 9 22.22 14.96 -14.51
N SER A 10 21.21 14.46 -13.81
CA SER A 10 20.88 14.69 -12.39
C SER A 10 21.31 16.02 -11.79
N PRO A 11 20.40 16.88 -11.34
CA PRO A 11 20.76 17.87 -10.36
C PRO A 11 21.19 17.12 -9.08
N SER A 12 22.48 17.05 -8.83
CA SER A 12 23.03 16.66 -7.55
C SER A 12 22.27 17.40 -6.45
N LEU A 13 21.74 16.66 -5.47
CA LEU A 13 21.30 17.18 -4.19
C LEU A 13 22.47 17.97 -3.57
N SER A 14 22.59 19.22 -3.94
CA SER A 14 23.60 20.11 -3.39
C SER A 14 23.17 20.40 -1.95
N ASN A 15 24.01 20.02 -0.99
CA ASN A 15 23.95 20.42 0.41
C ASN A 15 23.81 21.95 0.55
N LYS A 16 22.62 22.50 0.39
CA LYS A 16 22.32 23.89 0.76
C LYS A 16 22.16 23.95 2.27
N LYS A 17 23.27 24.19 2.98
CA LYS A 17 23.23 24.58 4.40
C LYS A 17 22.28 25.76 4.57
N LEU A 18 21.26 25.57 5.41
CA LEU A 18 20.41 26.65 5.89
C LEU A 18 21.25 27.79 6.41
N SER A 19 21.10 28.98 5.83
CA SER A 19 21.69 30.20 6.39
C SER A 19 20.98 30.50 7.70
N LYS A 20 21.72 30.58 8.80
CA LYS A 20 21.21 31.00 10.12
C LYS A 20 20.49 32.35 9.99
N GLY A 21 19.16 32.37 10.11
CA GLY A 21 18.38 33.61 10.21
C GLY A 21 17.13 33.76 9.33
N LYS A 22 16.81 32.85 8.39
CA LYS A 22 15.51 32.87 7.71
C LYS A 22 14.49 32.06 8.51
N ALA A 23 13.33 32.63 8.79
CA ALA A 23 12.18 31.87 9.25
C ALA A 23 11.87 30.80 8.21
N LEU A 24 11.82 29.53 8.66
CA LEU A 24 11.36 28.41 7.83
C LEU A 24 9.85 28.57 7.73
N ASP A 25 9.38 29.25 6.69
CA ASP A 25 7.98 29.31 6.36
C ASP A 25 7.57 28.07 5.53
N GLU A 26 6.30 27.82 5.47
CA GLU A 26 5.71 26.69 4.74
C GLU A 26 6.13 26.67 3.27
N TYR A 27 6.14 27.84 2.63
CA TYR A 27 6.55 27.97 1.24
C TYR A 27 8.00 27.51 1.00
N PHE A 28 8.90 27.86 1.93
CA PHE A 28 10.29 27.39 1.88
C PHE A 28 10.36 25.87 1.97
N LEU A 29 9.57 25.23 2.87
CA LEU A 29 9.53 23.78 3.02
C LEU A 29 9.06 23.11 1.73
N ILE A 30 7.97 23.58 1.16
CA ILE A 30 7.40 23.04 -0.08
C ILE A 30 8.43 23.09 -1.21
N GLN A 31 9.07 24.24 -1.41
CA GLN A 31 10.03 24.43 -2.50
C GLN A 31 11.30 23.59 -2.34
N ASN A 32 11.78 23.37 -1.13
CA ASN A 32 13.08 22.71 -0.93
C ASN A 32 12.97 21.20 -0.79
N TYR A 33 11.83 20.67 -0.29
CA TYR A 33 11.70 19.25 0.03
C TYR A 33 10.67 18.49 -0.82
N PHE A 34 9.69 19.19 -1.40
CA PHE A 34 8.55 18.51 -2.04
C PHE A 34 8.41 18.81 -3.54
N SER A 35 8.78 20.01 -4.00
CA SER A 35 8.45 20.49 -5.36
C SER A 35 8.97 19.60 -6.51
N ASN A 36 10.04 18.85 -6.30
CA ASN A 36 10.65 18.02 -7.33
C ASN A 36 10.34 16.52 -7.20
N ILE A 37 9.59 16.10 -6.17
CA ILE A 37 9.29 14.69 -5.93
C ILE A 37 8.47 14.13 -7.10
N GLY A 38 9.01 13.11 -7.77
CA GLY A 38 8.37 12.47 -8.91
C GLY A 38 8.15 13.37 -10.12
N SER A 39 8.77 14.55 -10.20
CA SER A 39 8.57 15.53 -11.29
C SER A 39 8.83 14.95 -12.69
N ALA A 40 9.69 13.95 -12.80
CA ALA A 40 9.96 13.24 -14.05
C ALA A 40 8.72 12.53 -14.63
N TYR A 41 7.71 12.24 -13.82
CA TYR A 41 6.53 11.47 -14.20
C TYR A 41 5.29 12.34 -14.51
N LEU A 42 5.34 13.67 -14.29
CA LEU A 42 4.20 14.58 -14.50
C LEU A 42 3.60 14.46 -15.90
N ALA A 43 4.44 14.47 -16.93
CA ALA A 43 4.00 14.37 -18.33
C ALA A 43 3.38 12.98 -18.65
N GLU A 44 3.92 11.91 -18.10
CA GLU A 44 3.40 10.53 -18.26
C GLU A 44 1.96 10.41 -17.74
N HIS A 45 1.61 11.22 -16.74
CA HIS A 45 0.31 11.19 -16.08
C HIS A 45 -0.60 12.37 -16.42
N ASN A 46 -0.29 13.11 -17.50
CA ASN A 46 -1.08 14.26 -17.97
C ASN A 46 -1.27 15.36 -16.91
N VAL A 47 -0.28 15.56 -16.05
CA VAL A 47 -0.27 16.64 -15.05
C VAL A 47 0.30 17.88 -15.73
N GLU A 48 -0.52 18.90 -15.94
CA GLU A 48 -0.15 20.15 -16.60
C GLU A 48 0.43 21.17 -15.60
N THR A 49 -0.14 21.22 -14.41
CA THR A 49 0.29 22.05 -13.29
C THR A 49 0.37 21.21 -12.03
N SER A 50 1.41 21.39 -11.22
CA SER A 50 1.67 20.64 -10.01
C SER A 50 2.03 21.59 -8.85
N ILE A 51 2.83 21.13 -7.87
CA ILE A 51 3.27 21.90 -6.71
C ILE A 51 3.85 23.26 -7.13
N GLY A 52 3.36 24.34 -6.50
CA GLY A 52 3.77 25.72 -6.76
C GLY A 52 2.64 26.61 -7.28
N ASP A 53 1.48 26.07 -7.56
CA ASP A 53 0.23 26.79 -7.84
C ASP A 53 -0.81 26.43 -6.78
N ASP A 54 -1.97 27.13 -6.77
CA ASP A 54 -3.05 26.90 -5.80
C ASP A 54 -3.66 25.49 -5.91
N ALA A 55 -3.59 24.89 -7.11
CA ALA A 55 -4.07 23.53 -7.36
C ALA A 55 -3.32 22.86 -8.51
N SER A 56 -3.28 21.52 -8.52
CA SER A 56 -2.82 20.75 -9.66
C SER A 56 -3.87 20.72 -10.77
N VAL A 57 -3.42 20.82 -12.03
CA VAL A 57 -4.26 20.69 -13.23
C VAL A 57 -3.90 19.42 -13.96
N ILE A 58 -4.92 18.58 -14.20
CA ILE A 58 -4.75 17.23 -14.75
C ILE A 58 -5.76 17.01 -15.87
N THR A 59 -5.27 16.55 -17.02
CA THR A 59 -6.15 16.17 -18.13
C THR A 59 -6.60 14.71 -17.98
N SER A 60 -7.92 14.50 -17.83
CA SER A 60 -8.52 13.17 -17.70
C SER A 60 -8.66 12.46 -19.05
N SER A 61 -8.43 11.14 -19.09
CA SER A 61 -8.75 10.30 -20.25
C SER A 61 -10.23 9.92 -20.27
N GLY A 62 -10.87 9.97 -21.46
CA GLY A 62 -12.34 9.92 -21.58
C GLY A 62 -13.00 8.53 -21.39
N ASN A 63 -12.29 7.45 -21.14
CA ASN A 63 -12.86 6.08 -21.07
C ASN A 63 -12.43 5.29 -19.84
N THR A 64 -12.11 6.00 -18.74
CA THR A 64 -11.68 5.42 -17.48
C THR A 64 -12.55 5.89 -16.32
N GLN A 65 -12.54 5.12 -15.24
CA GLN A 65 -13.08 5.52 -13.94
C GLN A 65 -11.90 5.83 -13.01
N GLN A 66 -12.03 6.91 -12.27
CA GLN A 66 -11.03 7.31 -11.28
C GLN A 66 -11.25 6.56 -9.97
N ILE A 67 -10.17 6.02 -9.41
CA ILE A 67 -10.12 5.38 -8.10
C ILE A 67 -9.31 6.28 -7.18
N ASN A 68 -9.84 6.56 -6.00
CA ASN A 68 -9.20 7.40 -4.99
C ASN A 68 -9.19 6.67 -3.65
N SER A 69 -8.06 6.69 -2.96
CA SER A 69 -7.98 6.29 -1.56
C SER A 69 -7.21 7.32 -0.75
N LEU A 70 -7.44 7.33 0.56
CA LEU A 70 -6.80 8.24 1.50
C LEU A 70 -6.56 7.52 2.82
N ASP A 71 -5.28 7.51 3.26
CA ASP A 71 -4.86 6.95 4.53
C ASP A 71 -4.09 7.94 5.39
N THR A 72 -4.23 7.80 6.71
CA THR A 72 -3.51 8.62 7.68
C THR A 72 -2.68 7.76 8.61
N SER A 73 -1.37 8.00 8.60
CA SER A 73 -0.39 7.39 9.51
C SER A 73 -0.07 8.35 10.64
N ILE A 74 -0.19 7.88 11.91
CA ILE A 74 0.05 8.67 13.12
C ILE A 74 1.17 8.03 13.92
N GLU A 75 2.12 8.85 14.39
CA GLU A 75 3.22 8.40 15.26
C GLU A 75 2.70 7.74 16.54
N GLY A 76 3.26 6.57 16.86
CA GLY A 76 2.88 5.77 18.03
C GLY A 76 1.58 4.99 17.89
N VAL A 77 0.91 5.07 16.71
CA VAL A 77 -0.27 4.28 16.35
C VAL A 77 0.05 3.38 15.16
N HIS A 78 0.47 3.98 14.03
CA HIS A 78 0.73 3.28 12.77
C HIS A 78 2.22 3.07 12.47
N PHE A 79 3.09 3.79 13.17
CA PHE A 79 4.53 3.64 13.06
C PHE A 79 5.24 4.01 14.37
N LEU A 80 6.40 3.41 14.58
CA LEU A 80 7.23 3.65 15.77
C LEU A 80 7.96 4.99 15.65
N SER A 81 8.08 5.71 16.76
CA SER A 81 8.87 6.97 16.83
C SER A 81 10.37 6.76 16.58
N SER A 82 10.85 5.53 16.68
CA SER A 82 12.25 5.14 16.38
C SER A 82 12.52 4.91 14.90
N MET A 83 11.49 4.89 14.04
CA MET A 83 11.66 4.69 12.60
C MET A 83 12.36 5.87 11.94
N SER A 84 13.14 5.59 10.89
CA SER A 84 13.70 6.63 10.04
C SER A 84 12.59 7.39 9.31
N SER A 85 12.78 8.69 9.10
CA SER A 85 11.81 9.47 8.33
C SER A 85 11.70 9.02 6.87
N GLU A 86 12.75 8.41 6.32
CA GLU A 86 12.72 7.76 5.01
C GLU A 86 11.73 6.60 4.97
N ASP A 87 11.80 5.67 5.94
CA ASP A 87 10.89 4.53 6.01
C ASP A 87 9.46 4.97 6.34
N ILE A 88 9.28 5.99 7.20
CA ILE A 88 7.96 6.57 7.50
C ILE A 88 7.31 7.11 6.23
N ALA A 89 8.06 7.87 5.41
CA ALA A 89 7.57 8.42 4.16
C ALA A 89 7.17 7.34 3.16
N TYR A 90 8.08 6.39 2.91
CA TYR A 90 7.86 5.30 1.98
C TYR A 90 6.65 4.44 2.39
N ARG A 91 6.64 3.97 3.66
CA ARG A 91 5.57 3.13 4.19
C ARG A 91 4.21 3.83 4.12
N SER A 92 4.10 5.09 4.56
CA SER A 92 2.83 5.84 4.52
C SER A 92 2.25 5.93 3.10
N CYS A 93 3.11 6.07 2.08
CA CYS A 93 2.67 6.10 0.69
C CYS A 93 2.24 4.72 0.18
N VAL A 94 2.98 3.65 0.53
CA VAL A 94 2.67 2.28 0.09
C VAL A 94 1.37 1.77 0.70
N ILE A 95 1.10 2.09 1.96
CA ILE A 95 -0.16 1.74 2.65
C ILE A 95 -1.36 2.25 1.84
N ALA A 96 -1.41 3.54 1.57
CA ALA A 96 -2.49 4.13 0.76
C ALA A 96 -2.55 3.54 -0.66
N LEU A 97 -1.38 3.23 -1.25
CA LEU A 97 -1.32 2.67 -2.60
C LEU A 97 -1.88 1.24 -2.68
N SER A 98 -1.84 0.48 -1.60
CA SER A 98 -2.34 -0.90 -1.51
C SER A 98 -3.82 -1.00 -1.88
N ASP A 99 -4.65 -0.02 -1.51
CA ASP A 99 -6.05 0.05 -1.91
C ASP A 99 -6.25 0.11 -3.43
N LEU A 100 -5.35 0.79 -4.14
CA LEU A 100 -5.40 0.83 -5.60
C LEU A 100 -5.08 -0.55 -6.20
N ALA A 101 -4.16 -1.29 -5.59
CA ALA A 101 -3.87 -2.67 -6.00
C ALA A 101 -5.09 -3.56 -5.80
N ALA A 102 -5.76 -3.48 -4.66
CA ALA A 102 -6.99 -4.22 -4.38
C ALA A 102 -8.12 -3.91 -5.36
N CYS A 103 -8.19 -2.66 -5.85
CA CYS A 103 -9.16 -2.23 -6.87
C CYS A 103 -8.75 -2.56 -8.31
N GLY A 104 -7.56 -3.13 -8.56
CA GLY A 104 -7.03 -3.37 -9.90
C GLY A 104 -6.71 -2.08 -10.67
N ALA A 105 -6.41 -0.99 -9.95
CA ALA A 105 -6.21 0.33 -10.54
C ALA A 105 -4.75 0.61 -10.90
N ARG A 106 -4.54 1.30 -12.02
CA ARG A 106 -3.23 1.84 -12.39
C ARG A 106 -3.01 3.15 -11.65
N PRO A 107 -1.99 3.25 -10.79
CA PRO A 107 -1.66 4.49 -10.09
C PRO A 107 -1.33 5.63 -11.06
N LYS A 108 -1.68 6.85 -10.70
CA LYS A 108 -1.47 8.04 -11.53
C LYS A 108 -0.70 9.14 -10.82
N TRP A 109 -1.11 9.49 -9.62
CA TRP A 109 -0.50 10.55 -8.81
C TRP A 109 -0.89 10.41 -7.35
N TYR A 110 -0.20 11.16 -6.51
CA TYR A 110 -0.55 11.25 -5.10
C TYR A 110 -0.37 12.68 -4.55
N SER A 111 -1.01 12.95 -3.43
CA SER A 111 -0.82 14.14 -2.63
C SER A 111 -0.61 13.76 -1.16
N ILE A 112 0.04 14.66 -0.39
CA ILE A 112 0.39 14.38 0.99
C ILE A 112 0.09 15.58 1.89
N ALA A 113 -0.64 15.36 2.99
CA ALA A 113 -0.73 16.34 4.06
C ALA A 113 0.14 15.86 5.25
N ILE A 114 1.09 16.70 5.66
CA ILE A 114 2.00 16.40 6.75
C ILE A 114 1.83 17.38 7.90
N THR A 115 1.64 16.85 9.10
CA THR A 115 1.65 17.61 10.35
C THR A 115 2.94 17.31 11.10
N LEU A 116 3.71 18.35 11.43
CA LEU A 116 5.02 18.25 12.05
C LEU A 116 5.03 18.93 13.43
N PRO A 117 5.61 18.31 14.47
CA PRO A 117 5.78 18.97 15.78
C PRO A 117 6.79 20.12 15.70
N GLN A 118 7.82 19.95 14.88
CA GLN A 118 8.88 20.91 14.62
C GLN A 118 9.50 20.67 13.25
N VAL A 119 10.15 21.69 12.72
CA VAL A 119 10.85 21.61 11.44
C VAL A 119 12.31 21.29 11.68
N GLU A 120 12.76 20.12 11.22
CA GLU A 120 14.15 19.69 11.26
C GLU A 120 14.65 19.34 9.86
N ASP A 121 15.70 20.02 9.42
CA ASP A 121 16.26 19.88 8.08
C ASP A 121 16.68 18.44 7.76
N SER A 122 17.37 17.77 8.71
CA SER A 122 17.80 16.38 8.56
C SER A 122 16.63 15.41 8.42
N TRP A 123 15.56 15.62 9.20
CA TRP A 123 14.35 14.81 9.15
C TRP A 123 13.63 14.96 7.81
N LEU A 124 13.46 16.19 7.33
CA LEU A 124 12.80 16.50 6.06
C LEU A 124 13.60 16.01 4.85
N ASN A 125 14.93 16.12 4.89
CA ASN A 125 15.78 15.56 3.83
C ASN A 125 15.60 14.03 3.73
N SER A 126 15.65 13.32 4.84
CA SER A 126 15.46 11.87 4.85
C SER A 126 14.02 11.49 4.43
N PHE A 127 13.01 12.23 4.89
CA PHE A 127 11.61 12.05 4.48
C PHE A 127 11.43 12.22 2.97
N SER A 128 12.04 13.25 2.37
CA SER A 128 11.96 13.48 0.93
C SER A 128 12.65 12.39 0.11
N ILE A 129 13.70 11.74 0.64
CA ILE A 129 14.33 10.57 0.01
C ILE A 129 13.33 9.41 -0.03
N GLY A 130 12.60 9.15 1.05
CA GLY A 130 11.56 8.11 1.09
C GLY A 130 10.43 8.37 0.09
N LEU A 131 9.96 9.62 -0.03
CA LEU A 131 8.97 10.00 -1.04
C LEU A 131 9.51 9.82 -2.47
N GLN A 132 10.76 10.21 -2.73
CA GLN A 132 11.35 10.03 -4.06
C GLN A 132 11.50 8.56 -4.41
N LYS A 133 11.94 7.72 -3.45
CA LYS A 133 12.01 6.25 -3.61
C LYS A 133 10.66 5.65 -3.99
N PHE A 134 9.59 6.05 -3.31
CA PHE A 134 8.23 5.63 -3.63
C PHE A 134 7.82 6.08 -5.04
N SER A 135 8.05 7.36 -5.37
CA SER A 135 7.74 7.89 -6.70
C SER A 135 8.48 7.17 -7.82
N ASP A 136 9.75 6.82 -7.61
CA ASP A 136 10.57 6.11 -8.60
C ASP A 136 10.13 4.65 -8.76
N GLU A 137 9.80 3.96 -7.66
CA GLU A 137 9.37 2.57 -7.70
C GLU A 137 8.04 2.40 -8.43
N TYR A 138 7.05 3.25 -8.10
CA TYR A 138 5.70 3.17 -8.68
C TYR A 138 5.49 4.12 -9.87
N ARG A 139 6.49 4.93 -10.22
CA ARG A 139 6.51 5.87 -11.35
C ARG A 139 5.35 6.87 -11.31
N ILE A 140 5.02 7.38 -10.12
CA ILE A 140 3.95 8.36 -9.93
C ILE A 140 4.45 9.64 -9.26
N PRO A 141 3.97 10.83 -9.71
CA PRO A 141 4.38 12.11 -9.16
C PRO A 141 3.61 12.47 -7.89
N LEU A 142 4.29 13.19 -7.00
CA LEU A 142 3.64 14.02 -5.98
C LEU A 142 3.12 15.30 -6.65
N ILE A 143 1.80 15.55 -6.57
CA ILE A 143 1.17 16.67 -7.28
C ILE A 143 0.69 17.79 -6.38
N GLY A 144 0.68 17.60 -5.08
CA GLY A 144 0.18 18.59 -4.12
C GLY A 144 0.24 18.10 -2.69
N GLY A 145 -0.24 18.96 -1.79
CA GLY A 145 -0.32 18.60 -0.38
C GLY A 145 -0.48 19.81 0.52
N ASP A 146 -0.29 19.57 1.81
CA ASP A 146 -0.37 20.57 2.86
C ASP A 146 0.70 20.31 3.92
N THR A 147 1.17 21.37 4.59
CA THR A 147 2.15 21.27 5.66
C THR A 147 1.70 22.12 6.85
N THR A 148 1.49 21.49 7.99
CA THR A 148 0.99 22.18 9.19
C THR A 148 1.76 21.78 10.44
N LYS A 149 1.50 22.46 11.55
CA LYS A 149 2.17 22.21 12.83
C LYS A 149 1.25 21.47 13.80
N GLY A 150 1.73 20.36 14.37
CA GLY A 150 1.01 19.58 15.37
C GLY A 150 1.73 18.28 15.70
N LYS A 151 1.01 17.28 16.22
CA LYS A 151 1.53 15.94 16.43
C LYS A 151 1.85 15.30 15.07
N LEU A 152 2.98 14.57 14.98
CA LEU A 152 3.40 13.97 13.72
C LEU A 152 2.32 13.03 13.17
N SER A 153 1.82 13.40 11.99
CA SER A 153 0.91 12.58 11.20
C SER A 153 1.11 12.85 9.72
N ILE A 154 0.93 11.82 8.93
CA ILE A 154 1.05 11.85 7.46
C ILE A 154 -0.24 11.32 6.88
N THR A 155 -0.93 12.14 6.09
CA THR A 155 -2.09 11.72 5.30
C THR A 155 -1.69 11.67 3.84
N VAL A 156 -1.87 10.52 3.21
CA VAL A 156 -1.56 10.30 1.79
C VAL A 156 -2.85 10.03 1.05
N GLN A 157 -3.12 10.82 0.03
CA GLN A 157 -4.17 10.55 -0.95
C GLN A 157 -3.52 10.02 -2.22
N VAL A 158 -3.94 8.84 -2.65
CA VAL A 158 -3.53 8.22 -3.92
C VAL A 158 -4.68 8.20 -4.90
N MET A 159 -4.37 8.39 -6.16
CA MET A 159 -5.35 8.39 -7.23
C MET A 159 -4.86 7.51 -8.38
N GLY A 160 -5.78 6.70 -8.91
CA GLY A 160 -5.53 5.78 -10.01
C GLY A 160 -6.70 5.73 -10.98
N GLU A 161 -6.53 4.97 -12.03
CA GLU A 161 -7.53 4.76 -13.07
C GLU A 161 -7.72 3.28 -13.37
N VAL A 162 -8.96 2.91 -13.66
CA VAL A 162 -9.33 1.63 -14.26
C VAL A 162 -10.14 1.88 -15.54
N ASP A 163 -10.15 0.94 -16.46
CA ASP A 163 -11.10 0.98 -17.57
C ASP A 163 -12.54 0.93 -17.03
N THR A 164 -13.47 1.56 -17.74
CA THR A 164 -14.87 1.63 -17.30
C THR A 164 -15.43 0.23 -16.98
N ASN A 165 -15.98 0.06 -15.79
CA ASN A 165 -16.51 -1.19 -15.23
C ASN A 165 -15.47 -2.31 -14.98
N LYS A 166 -14.19 -1.97 -14.82
CA LYS A 166 -13.12 -2.93 -14.51
C LYS A 166 -12.59 -2.84 -13.08
N ALA A 167 -13.12 -1.93 -12.25
CA ALA A 167 -12.75 -1.87 -10.84
C ALA A 167 -13.16 -3.17 -10.13
N ILE A 168 -12.21 -3.79 -9.42
CA ILE A 168 -12.50 -4.93 -8.54
C ILE A 168 -13.10 -4.36 -7.25
N LEU A 169 -14.22 -4.94 -6.81
CA LEU A 169 -14.94 -4.49 -5.61
C LEU A 169 -14.94 -5.59 -4.54
N ARG A 170 -15.10 -5.22 -3.28
CA ARG A 170 -15.32 -6.15 -2.17
C ARG A 170 -16.68 -6.84 -2.26
N SER A 171 -17.65 -6.25 -2.96
CA SER A 171 -19.07 -6.64 -3.00
C SER A 171 -19.46 -7.56 -4.16
N THR A 172 -18.48 -8.11 -4.88
CA THR A 172 -18.73 -8.88 -6.11
C THR A 172 -18.33 -10.36 -6.04
N ALA A 173 -17.96 -10.86 -4.86
CA ALA A 173 -17.77 -12.28 -4.62
C ALA A 173 -19.09 -13.06 -4.76
N LYS A 174 -18.99 -14.29 -5.24
CA LYS A 174 -20.11 -15.23 -5.40
C LYS A 174 -19.87 -16.47 -4.56
N GLU A 175 -20.91 -17.29 -4.40
CA GLU A 175 -20.81 -18.60 -3.78
C GLU A 175 -19.92 -19.55 -4.60
N ASP A 176 -19.29 -20.51 -3.95
CA ASP A 176 -18.42 -21.55 -4.54
C ASP A 176 -17.16 -21.05 -5.24
N GLN A 177 -16.74 -19.80 -5.03
CA GLN A 177 -15.47 -19.28 -5.55
C GLN A 177 -14.29 -19.69 -4.69
N LEU A 178 -13.13 -19.88 -5.31
CA LEU A 178 -11.86 -20.12 -4.65
C LEU A 178 -11.36 -18.83 -3.98
N ILE A 179 -10.82 -18.92 -2.77
CA ILE A 179 -10.24 -17.80 -2.02
C ILE A 179 -8.73 -17.95 -2.00
N PHE A 180 -8.04 -16.91 -2.44
CA PHE A 180 -6.58 -16.86 -2.51
C PHE A 180 -6.02 -15.71 -1.69
N VAL A 181 -4.75 -15.87 -1.28
CA VAL A 181 -3.92 -14.78 -0.76
C VAL A 181 -2.61 -14.73 -1.51
N SER A 182 -2.05 -13.53 -1.68
CA SER A 182 -0.69 -13.34 -2.16
C SER A 182 0.32 -13.42 -1.01
N GLY A 183 1.58 -13.67 -1.33
CA GLY A 183 2.72 -13.57 -0.42
C GLY A 183 2.66 -14.48 0.82
N VAL A 184 3.09 -13.93 1.95
CA VAL A 184 3.17 -14.60 3.25
C VAL A 184 2.60 -13.70 4.34
N ILE A 185 1.60 -14.20 5.07
CA ILE A 185 0.84 -13.43 6.06
C ILE A 185 1.55 -13.39 7.41
N GLY A 186 1.54 -12.22 8.05
CA GLY A 186 2.06 -11.97 9.40
C GLY A 186 3.54 -11.60 9.45
N ASN A 187 4.22 -11.44 8.31
CA ASN A 187 5.62 -11.03 8.29
C ASN A 187 5.81 -9.60 8.76
N ALA A 188 4.89 -8.69 8.46
CA ALA A 188 4.94 -7.32 8.95
C ALA A 188 4.83 -7.25 10.48
N TYR A 189 3.97 -8.07 11.08
CA TYR A 189 3.85 -8.16 12.53
C TYR A 189 5.14 -8.70 13.18
N LEU A 190 5.78 -9.72 12.60
CA LEU A 190 7.08 -10.20 13.07
C LEU A 190 8.13 -9.09 12.98
N GLY A 191 8.14 -8.33 11.90
CA GLY A 191 9.02 -7.17 11.73
C GLY A 191 8.77 -6.06 12.76
N LEU A 192 7.51 -5.74 13.05
CA LEU A 192 7.16 -4.80 14.11
C LEU A 192 7.67 -5.26 15.48
N LYS A 193 7.55 -6.57 15.78
CA LYS A 193 8.10 -7.14 17.02
C LYS A 193 9.63 -7.03 17.07
N GLU A 194 10.35 -7.38 16.00
CA GLU A 194 11.81 -7.22 15.93
C GLU A 194 12.23 -5.79 16.26
N LEU A 195 11.59 -4.81 15.64
CA LEU A 195 11.87 -3.38 15.84
C LEU A 195 11.52 -2.90 17.27
N SER A 196 10.40 -3.35 17.81
CA SER A 196 9.94 -2.96 19.16
C SER A 196 10.81 -3.53 20.26
N ASP A 197 11.29 -4.77 20.09
CA ASP A 197 12.13 -5.47 21.06
C ASP A 197 13.63 -5.17 20.89
N ASN A 198 13.99 -4.29 19.92
CA ASN A 198 15.36 -3.97 19.52
C ASN A 198 16.21 -5.25 19.27
N LEU A 199 15.62 -6.24 18.61
CA LEU A 199 16.33 -7.46 18.25
C LEU A 199 17.31 -7.17 17.10
N ASP A 200 18.52 -7.67 17.22
CA ASP A 200 19.58 -7.54 16.20
C ASP A 200 19.36 -8.58 15.06
N THR A 201 18.12 -8.67 14.57
CA THR A 201 17.73 -9.58 13.50
C THR A 201 16.90 -8.80 12.46
N ASP A 202 17.41 -8.69 11.24
CA ASP A 202 16.73 -8.01 10.14
C ASP A 202 15.85 -8.96 9.31
N SER A 203 15.41 -10.08 9.89
CA SER A 203 14.71 -11.13 9.14
C SER A 203 13.36 -10.67 8.61
N TYR A 204 12.60 -9.92 9.42
CA TYR A 204 11.24 -9.51 9.10
C TYR A 204 11.05 -7.97 9.13
N SER A 205 11.97 -7.22 9.74
CA SER A 205 11.85 -5.76 9.89
C SER A 205 11.53 -5.04 8.59
N LYS A 206 12.11 -5.51 7.46
CA LYS A 206 11.85 -4.95 6.14
C LYS A 206 10.39 -5.11 5.70
N ALA A 207 9.70 -6.18 6.07
CA ALA A 207 8.28 -6.37 5.71
C ALA A 207 7.40 -5.30 6.35
N TYR A 208 7.73 -4.88 7.58
CA TYR A 208 7.04 -3.78 8.24
C TYR A 208 7.48 -2.41 7.73
N LEU A 209 8.80 -2.15 7.63
CA LEU A 209 9.33 -0.84 7.26
C LEU A 209 9.03 -0.46 5.81
N GLN A 210 9.09 -1.43 4.90
CA GLN A 210 8.99 -1.25 3.46
C GLN A 210 8.05 -2.29 2.85
N PRO A 211 6.74 -2.25 3.20
CA PRO A 211 5.75 -3.11 2.58
C PRO A 211 5.70 -2.90 1.07
N LYS A 212 4.99 -3.74 0.36
CA LYS A 212 4.83 -3.63 -1.10
C LYS A 212 3.36 -3.51 -1.45
N ALA A 213 3.01 -2.50 -2.24
CA ALA A 213 1.72 -2.50 -2.90
C ALA A 213 1.80 -3.38 -4.16
N HIS A 214 0.98 -4.41 -4.23
CA HIS A 214 0.97 -5.41 -5.31
C HIS A 214 0.23 -4.91 -6.55
N ILE A 215 0.63 -3.72 -7.08
CA ILE A 215 -0.02 -3.07 -8.22
C ILE A 215 -0.05 -3.97 -9.46
N ASP A 216 1.08 -4.58 -9.82
CA ASP A 216 1.16 -5.45 -11.00
C ASP A 216 0.23 -6.67 -10.88
N LEU A 217 0.08 -7.22 -9.68
CA LEU A 217 -0.87 -8.29 -9.40
C LEU A 217 -2.30 -7.76 -9.51
N GLY A 218 -2.64 -6.67 -8.85
CA GLY A 218 -3.96 -6.05 -8.91
C GLY A 218 -4.43 -5.79 -10.35
N LEU A 219 -3.55 -5.22 -11.18
CA LEU A 219 -3.82 -4.99 -12.62
C LEU A 219 -4.14 -6.29 -13.38
N LYS A 220 -3.49 -7.41 -13.04
CA LYS A 220 -3.79 -8.71 -13.65
C LYS A 220 -5.07 -9.33 -13.11
N LEU A 221 -5.39 -9.06 -11.84
CA LEU A 221 -6.61 -9.58 -11.23
C LEU A 221 -7.89 -8.92 -11.79
N SER A 222 -7.81 -7.75 -12.41
CA SER A 222 -8.98 -7.03 -12.95
C SER A 222 -9.84 -7.83 -13.95
N ASP A 223 -9.26 -8.83 -14.62
CA ASP A 223 -9.96 -9.73 -15.53
C ASP A 223 -10.16 -11.16 -14.96
N ILE A 224 -9.65 -11.43 -13.76
CA ILE A 224 -9.61 -12.78 -13.16
C ILE A 224 -10.42 -12.84 -11.87
N ALA A 225 -10.20 -11.89 -10.96
CA ALA A 225 -10.83 -11.89 -9.66
C ALA A 225 -12.26 -11.35 -9.70
N SER A 226 -13.13 -11.95 -8.89
CA SER A 226 -14.49 -11.45 -8.68
C SER A 226 -14.52 -10.38 -7.59
N ALA A 227 -13.82 -10.58 -6.48
CA ALA A 227 -13.67 -9.60 -5.41
C ALA A 227 -12.23 -9.58 -4.91
N CYS A 228 -11.80 -8.45 -4.37
CA CYS A 228 -10.46 -8.29 -3.80
C CYS A 228 -10.47 -7.27 -2.67
N ILE A 229 -9.56 -7.46 -1.72
CA ILE A 229 -9.21 -6.56 -0.63
C ILE A 229 -7.72 -6.70 -0.35
N ASP A 230 -7.05 -5.67 0.11
CA ASP A 230 -5.73 -5.79 0.72
C ASP A 230 -5.83 -6.17 2.20
N ILE A 231 -4.78 -6.75 2.77
CA ILE A 231 -4.75 -7.22 4.15
C ILE A 231 -4.05 -6.17 5.00
N SER A 232 -4.84 -5.30 5.62
CA SER A 232 -4.39 -4.20 6.48
C SER A 232 -4.68 -4.44 7.96
N ASP A 233 -5.85 -4.97 8.29
CA ASP A 233 -6.31 -5.19 9.68
C ASP A 233 -6.15 -6.66 10.14
N GLY A 234 -5.82 -7.54 9.22
CA GLY A 234 -5.65 -8.97 9.40
C GLY A 234 -6.55 -9.79 8.49
N LEU A 235 -6.02 -10.90 8.00
CA LEU A 235 -6.67 -11.72 6.97
C LEU A 235 -8.13 -12.06 7.29
N LEU A 236 -8.43 -12.45 8.54
CA LEU A 236 -9.79 -12.86 8.90
C LEU A 236 -10.77 -11.69 8.90
N GLN A 237 -10.34 -10.52 9.38
CA GLN A 237 -11.15 -9.32 9.39
C GLN A 237 -11.42 -8.82 7.97
N ASP A 238 -10.38 -8.74 7.14
CA ASP A 238 -10.48 -8.22 5.77
C ASP A 238 -11.27 -9.17 4.86
N LEU A 239 -11.06 -10.50 4.97
CA LEU A 239 -11.89 -11.47 4.27
C LEU A 239 -13.37 -11.38 4.69
N ASN A 240 -13.64 -11.15 5.98
CA ASN A 240 -15.01 -10.97 6.46
C ASN A 240 -15.68 -9.73 5.86
N LEU A 241 -14.92 -8.65 5.54
CA LEU A 241 -15.46 -7.50 4.80
C LEU A 241 -15.88 -7.87 3.37
N ILE A 242 -15.14 -8.73 2.67
CA ILE A 242 -15.59 -9.30 1.38
C ILE A 242 -16.87 -10.09 1.60
N CYS A 243 -16.91 -10.99 2.58
CA CYS A 243 -18.08 -11.84 2.86
C CYS A 243 -19.34 -11.01 3.12
N GLN A 244 -19.24 -10.03 4.01
CA GLN A 244 -20.35 -9.14 4.35
C GLN A 244 -20.81 -8.29 3.15
N SER A 245 -19.88 -7.66 2.44
CA SER A 245 -20.18 -6.80 1.30
C SER A 245 -20.82 -7.58 0.13
N SER A 246 -20.41 -8.83 -0.06
CA SER A 246 -20.90 -9.73 -1.11
C SER A 246 -22.09 -10.57 -0.70
N ASN A 247 -22.48 -10.55 0.59
CA ASN A 247 -23.52 -11.40 1.16
C ASN A 247 -23.27 -12.90 0.93
N VAL A 248 -22.03 -13.35 1.13
CA VAL A 248 -21.57 -14.75 1.12
C VAL A 248 -20.90 -15.10 2.44
N GLY A 249 -20.63 -16.38 2.71
CA GLY A 249 -19.71 -16.79 3.75
C GLY A 249 -18.40 -17.29 3.17
N ALA A 250 -17.51 -17.79 4.03
CA ALA A 250 -16.27 -18.41 3.62
C ALA A 250 -15.86 -19.54 4.55
N GLU A 251 -15.24 -20.57 3.97
CA GLU A 251 -14.59 -21.67 4.67
C GLU A 251 -13.12 -21.66 4.32
N ILE A 252 -12.26 -21.44 5.32
CA ILE A 252 -10.80 -21.37 5.14
C ILE A 252 -10.10 -22.33 6.10
N TYR A 253 -8.88 -22.74 5.77
CA TYR A 253 -8.12 -23.75 6.47
C TYR A 253 -6.80 -23.18 6.97
N LEU A 254 -6.58 -23.22 8.28
CA LEU A 254 -5.42 -22.61 8.93
C LEU A 254 -4.09 -23.12 8.35
N GLU A 255 -4.00 -24.43 8.09
CA GLU A 255 -2.80 -25.06 7.55
C GLU A 255 -2.49 -24.68 6.08
N LYS A 256 -3.48 -24.10 5.36
CA LYS A 256 -3.30 -23.62 3.99
C LYS A 256 -2.85 -22.16 3.91
N ILE A 257 -2.98 -21.42 5.01
CA ILE A 257 -2.60 -20.01 5.02
C ILE A 257 -1.06 -19.91 5.11
N PRO A 258 -0.39 -19.25 4.15
CA PRO A 258 1.07 -19.16 4.15
C PRO A 258 1.54 -18.21 5.26
N THR A 259 2.18 -18.76 6.28
CA THR A 259 2.82 -18.03 7.38
C THR A 259 4.26 -18.49 7.56
N SER A 260 5.15 -17.60 8.01
CA SER A 260 6.56 -17.95 8.22
C SER A 260 6.82 -18.83 9.46
N ILE A 261 5.90 -18.83 10.43
CA ILE A 261 6.00 -19.58 11.68
C ILE A 261 4.68 -20.32 11.94
N SER A 262 4.66 -21.61 11.61
CA SER A 262 3.41 -22.42 11.65
C SER A 262 2.78 -22.49 13.04
N GLU A 263 3.60 -22.57 14.11
CA GLU A 263 3.12 -22.64 15.50
C GLU A 263 2.41 -21.35 15.96
N LYS A 264 2.59 -20.24 15.22
CA LYS A 264 1.97 -18.94 15.49
C LYS A 264 0.93 -18.54 14.44
N SER A 265 0.55 -19.44 13.54
CA SER A 265 -0.31 -19.09 12.40
C SER A 265 -1.56 -18.30 12.80
N LEU A 266 -2.25 -18.66 13.88
CA LEU A 266 -3.46 -17.95 14.34
C LEU A 266 -3.15 -16.52 14.82
N GLU A 267 -2.02 -16.29 15.48
CA GLU A 267 -1.56 -14.96 15.88
C GLU A 267 -1.23 -14.12 14.63
N LEU A 268 -0.51 -14.69 13.68
CA LEU A 268 -0.03 -14.01 12.49
C LEU A 268 -1.15 -13.60 11.55
N ILE A 269 -2.14 -14.46 11.30
CA ILE A 269 -3.25 -14.16 10.38
C ILE A 269 -4.21 -13.08 10.88
N ASN A 270 -4.15 -12.75 12.17
CA ASN A 270 -4.97 -11.71 12.80
C ASN A 270 -4.20 -10.38 13.01
N SER A 271 -2.93 -10.31 12.60
CA SER A 271 -2.07 -9.18 13.00
C SER A 271 -2.16 -7.97 12.10
N GLY A 272 -2.49 -8.13 10.81
CA GLY A 272 -2.54 -7.03 9.85
C GLY A 272 -1.18 -6.48 9.39
N ASP A 273 -1.22 -5.33 8.76
CA ASP A 273 -0.06 -4.58 8.21
C ASP A 273 0.69 -5.28 7.06
N ASP A 274 0.18 -6.39 6.52
CA ASP A 274 0.87 -7.17 5.49
C ASP A 274 0.77 -6.55 4.09
N TYR A 275 -0.33 -5.87 3.77
CA TYR A 275 -0.61 -5.26 2.45
C TYR A 275 -0.51 -6.27 1.30
N GLU A 276 -0.71 -7.55 1.61
CA GLU A 276 -0.95 -8.61 0.64
C GLU A 276 -2.40 -8.54 0.16
N LEU A 277 -2.71 -9.20 -0.96
CA LEU A 277 -4.06 -9.22 -1.51
C LEU A 277 -4.80 -10.52 -1.14
N CYS A 278 -6.05 -10.39 -0.64
CA CYS A 278 -7.01 -11.48 -0.48
C CYS A 278 -8.11 -11.33 -1.53
N PHE A 279 -8.39 -12.37 -2.32
CA PHE A 279 -9.33 -12.25 -3.43
C PHE A 279 -10.03 -13.56 -3.76
N THR A 280 -11.18 -13.44 -4.45
CA THR A 280 -11.98 -14.59 -4.89
C THR A 280 -11.94 -14.77 -6.39
N VAL A 281 -11.92 -16.03 -6.85
CA VAL A 281 -11.76 -16.38 -8.26
C VAL A 281 -12.69 -17.55 -8.61
N ASP A 282 -13.34 -17.51 -9.76
CA ASP A 282 -14.07 -18.66 -10.29
C ASP A 282 -13.11 -19.83 -10.60
N GLU A 283 -13.54 -21.06 -10.40
CA GLU A 283 -12.67 -22.25 -10.49
C GLU A 283 -12.06 -22.43 -11.90
N ASP A 284 -12.77 -22.05 -12.95
CA ASP A 284 -12.30 -22.08 -14.33
C ASP A 284 -11.16 -21.08 -14.65
N LYS A 285 -10.96 -20.07 -13.79
CA LYS A 285 -9.87 -19.09 -13.89
C LYS A 285 -8.60 -19.49 -13.12
N HIS A 286 -8.59 -20.61 -12.43
CA HIS A 286 -7.47 -21.06 -11.60
C HIS A 286 -6.15 -21.14 -12.39
N ASP A 287 -6.15 -21.77 -13.55
CA ASP A 287 -4.91 -21.95 -14.33
C ASP A 287 -4.38 -20.61 -14.87
N GLU A 288 -5.26 -19.69 -15.23
CA GLU A 288 -4.90 -18.34 -15.65
C GLU A 288 -4.21 -17.60 -14.48
N LEU A 289 -4.78 -17.68 -13.27
CA LEU A 289 -4.21 -17.10 -12.05
C LEU A 289 -2.83 -17.68 -11.74
N MET A 290 -2.65 -19.00 -11.83
CA MET A 290 -1.35 -19.63 -11.59
C MET A 290 -0.27 -19.21 -12.60
N ASN A 291 -0.65 -18.89 -13.83
CA ASN A 291 0.25 -18.31 -14.82
C ASN A 291 0.65 -16.86 -14.46
N VAL A 292 -0.29 -16.07 -13.93
CA VAL A 292 0.02 -14.72 -13.39
C VAL A 292 1.01 -14.81 -12.24
N SER A 293 0.78 -15.69 -11.27
CA SER A 293 1.69 -15.93 -10.13
C SER A 293 3.13 -16.22 -10.60
N LYS A 294 3.29 -17.13 -11.58
CA LYS A 294 4.60 -17.47 -12.15
C LYS A 294 5.23 -16.29 -12.89
N THR A 295 4.45 -15.54 -13.66
CA THR A 295 4.95 -14.42 -14.48
C THR A 295 5.44 -13.27 -13.62
N LEU A 296 4.72 -12.96 -12.55
CA LEU A 296 5.06 -11.89 -11.62
C LEU A 296 6.04 -12.34 -10.52
N ASN A 297 6.29 -13.65 -10.40
CA ASN A 297 7.05 -14.25 -9.30
C ASN A 297 6.50 -13.85 -7.93
N ILE A 298 5.18 -13.80 -7.80
CA ILE A 298 4.45 -13.54 -6.56
C ILE A 298 3.77 -14.85 -6.16
N PRO A 299 4.07 -15.42 -4.99
CA PRO A 299 3.35 -16.59 -4.49
C PRO A 299 1.85 -16.26 -4.34
N ILE A 300 1.00 -17.15 -4.81
CA ILE A 300 -0.45 -17.07 -4.65
C ILE A 300 -0.94 -18.42 -4.11
N THR A 301 -1.59 -18.39 -2.96
CA THR A 301 -1.98 -19.60 -2.22
C THR A 301 -3.48 -19.71 -2.09
N LEU A 302 -4.04 -20.87 -2.47
CA LEU A 302 -5.44 -21.21 -2.24
C LEU A 302 -5.65 -21.55 -0.76
N ILE A 303 -6.49 -20.77 -0.07
CA ILE A 303 -6.73 -20.92 1.38
C ILE A 303 -8.11 -21.46 1.72
N GLY A 304 -9.08 -21.41 0.79
CA GLY A 304 -10.44 -21.85 1.05
C GLY A 304 -11.40 -21.58 -0.10
N LYS A 305 -12.69 -21.57 0.24
CA LYS A 305 -13.80 -21.27 -0.70
C LYS A 305 -14.84 -20.38 -0.05
N THR A 306 -15.49 -19.55 -0.86
CA THR A 306 -16.75 -18.88 -0.45
C THR A 306 -17.88 -19.90 -0.34
N SER A 307 -18.84 -19.61 0.54
CA SER A 307 -19.93 -20.53 0.85
C SER A 307 -21.28 -19.84 0.85
N PHE A 308 -22.36 -20.65 0.76
CA PHE A 308 -23.73 -20.18 0.88
C PHE A 308 -24.09 -19.73 2.30
N SER A 309 -23.45 -20.31 3.32
CA SER A 309 -23.61 -19.84 4.70
C SER A 309 -23.10 -18.41 4.80
N LYS A 310 -23.64 -17.57 5.66
CA LYS A 310 -23.18 -16.17 5.78
C LYS A 310 -22.02 -16.02 6.77
N ASP A 311 -21.52 -17.13 7.29
CA ASP A 311 -20.47 -17.15 8.29
C ASP A 311 -19.10 -17.32 7.66
N LEU A 312 -18.09 -16.62 8.19
CA LEU A 312 -16.69 -16.94 7.99
C LEU A 312 -16.29 -18.03 8.98
N VAL A 313 -15.84 -19.17 8.49
CA VAL A 313 -15.41 -20.31 9.31
C VAL A 313 -13.95 -20.64 9.02
N LEU A 314 -13.14 -20.66 10.09
CA LEU A 314 -11.77 -21.15 10.06
C LEU A 314 -11.74 -22.57 10.61
N TYR A 315 -11.11 -23.48 9.88
CA TYR A 315 -10.85 -24.85 10.31
C TYR A 315 -9.38 -25.05 10.67
N ASP A 316 -9.11 -25.81 11.72
CA ASP A 316 -7.77 -26.29 12.06
C ASP A 316 -7.41 -27.58 11.29
N VAL A 317 -6.22 -28.14 11.57
CA VAL A 317 -5.70 -29.37 10.94
C VAL A 317 -6.57 -30.61 11.20
N ASP A 318 -7.38 -30.61 12.25
CA ASP A 318 -8.29 -31.68 12.63
C ASP A 318 -9.74 -31.43 12.11
N ASN A 319 -9.91 -30.43 11.22
CA ASN A 319 -11.20 -29.95 10.73
C ASN A 319 -12.18 -29.49 11.84
N GLN A 320 -11.63 -29.01 12.97
CA GLN A 320 -12.44 -28.40 14.02
C GLN A 320 -12.55 -26.89 13.76
N ARG A 321 -13.72 -26.32 14.08
CA ARG A 321 -13.91 -24.87 13.99
C ARG A 321 -13.06 -24.16 15.04
N VAL A 322 -12.31 -23.17 14.59
CA VAL A 322 -11.54 -22.27 15.45
C VAL A 322 -12.41 -21.06 15.80
N GLU A 323 -12.44 -20.68 17.09
CA GLU A 323 -13.08 -19.43 17.49
C GLU A 323 -12.29 -18.26 16.94
N LEU A 324 -13.00 -17.35 16.23
CA LEU A 324 -12.39 -16.18 15.62
C LEU A 324 -12.34 -15.03 16.63
N ASN A 325 -11.18 -14.46 16.80
CA ASN A 325 -11.00 -13.19 17.52
C ASN A 325 -11.09 -12.04 16.52
N SER A 326 -11.54 -10.87 16.98
CA SER A 326 -11.50 -9.64 16.16
C SER A 326 -10.06 -9.26 15.84
N GLY A 327 -9.80 -8.82 14.61
CA GLY A 327 -8.55 -8.20 14.21
C GLY A 327 -8.35 -6.80 14.86
N TYR A 328 -7.51 -5.98 14.27
CA TYR A 328 -7.24 -4.62 14.75
C TYR A 328 -8.50 -3.73 14.69
N SER A 329 -8.67 -2.85 15.68
CA SER A 329 -9.71 -1.82 15.69
C SER A 329 -9.19 -0.54 16.33
N HIS A 330 -9.51 0.61 15.74
CA HIS A 330 -9.17 1.92 16.29
C HIS A 330 -10.05 2.33 17.48
N PHE A 331 -11.24 1.72 17.64
CA PHE A 331 -12.25 2.08 18.66
C PHE A 331 -12.89 0.85 19.30
#